data_7fa423b9d248269e2c8875e93bcdd8d3
#
_entry.id   7fa423b9d248269e2c8875e93bcdd8d3
#
_cell.length_a   1.000
_cell.length_b   1.000
_cell.length_c   1.000
_cell.angle_alpha   90.00
_cell.angle_beta   90.00
_cell.angle_gamma   90.00
#
_symmetry.space_group_name_H-M   'P 1'
#
loop_
_entity.id
_entity.type
_entity.pdbx_description
1 polymer ?
#
loop_
_entity_poly.entity_id
_entity_poly.type
_entity_poly.pdbx_seq_one_letter_code
_entity_poly.pdbx_strand_id
1 'polypeptide(L)'
;RWALSEDGASLYWNGLNRGKKSVVADLRSPEIQSLLSELIANSGNFLTNFPAKGWLSYEKISEQKPDVVMVAITGSHDGTTAVDYTINCAVGIPLITGHPDDPRPLNHSLPAWDLICGQTAALGMLAADRYRTQTGKGQLVSLALSDVALAAVAWRGDLTEVELGGE
;
A
#
# COMPACT_ATOMS: atom_id res chain seq x y z
N ARG A 1 7.41 -18.98 6.83
CA ARG A 1 8.45 -18.96 5.81
C ARG A 1 7.82 -19.15 4.43
N TRP A 2 8.11 -18.25 3.51
CA TRP A 2 7.61 -18.33 2.14
C TRP A 2 8.31 -19.45 1.36
N ALA A 3 7.62 -20.04 0.40
CA ALA A 3 8.17 -21.10 -0.43
C ALA A 3 9.33 -20.58 -1.30
N LEU A 4 10.37 -21.40 -1.39
CA LEU A 4 11.54 -21.15 -2.22
C LEU A 4 11.60 -22.18 -3.35
N SER A 5 12.17 -21.78 -4.48
CA SER A 5 12.59 -22.71 -5.54
C SER A 5 13.84 -23.48 -5.12
N GLU A 6 14.24 -24.47 -5.91
CA GLU A 6 15.43 -25.31 -5.64
C GLU A 6 16.73 -24.49 -5.57
N ASP A 7 16.83 -23.42 -6.36
CA ASP A 7 17.93 -22.46 -6.38
C ASP A 7 17.85 -21.36 -5.31
N GLY A 8 16.84 -21.43 -4.42
CA GLY A 8 16.67 -20.54 -3.29
C GLY A 8 15.93 -19.23 -3.60
N ALA A 9 15.37 -19.05 -4.80
CA ALA A 9 14.61 -17.87 -5.14
C ALA A 9 13.22 -17.88 -4.46
N SER A 10 12.73 -16.72 -4.01
CA SER A 10 11.41 -16.60 -3.41
C SER A 10 10.30 -16.73 -4.46
N LEU A 11 9.49 -17.78 -4.37
CA LEU A 11 8.35 -17.97 -5.27
C LEU A 11 7.27 -16.90 -5.05
N TYR A 12 7.11 -16.42 -3.81
CA TYR A 12 6.22 -15.31 -3.48
C TYR A 12 6.67 -14.01 -4.15
N TRP A 13 7.96 -13.67 -4.04
CA TRP A 13 8.52 -12.51 -4.72
C TRP A 13 8.33 -12.58 -6.24
N ASN A 14 8.66 -13.71 -6.83
CA ASN A 14 8.54 -13.92 -8.27
C ASN A 14 7.08 -13.82 -8.75
N GLY A 15 6.15 -14.33 -7.95
CA GLY A 15 4.71 -14.24 -8.24
C GLY A 15 4.20 -12.79 -8.28
N LEU A 16 4.58 -11.98 -7.28
CA LEU A 16 4.15 -10.58 -7.15
C LEU A 16 4.86 -9.62 -8.12
N ASN A 17 6.07 -9.97 -8.58
CA ASN A 17 6.91 -9.08 -9.39
C ASN A 17 7.05 -9.51 -10.85
N ARG A 18 6.15 -10.36 -11.32
CA ARG A 18 6.16 -10.83 -12.72
C ARG A 18 6.12 -9.63 -13.69
N GLY A 19 7.03 -9.64 -14.67
CA GLY A 19 7.13 -8.61 -15.69
C GLY A 19 7.72 -7.27 -15.25
N LYS A 20 8.09 -7.11 -13.97
CA LYS A 20 8.73 -5.90 -13.46
C LYS A 20 10.23 -5.93 -13.73
N LYS A 21 10.81 -4.77 -14.00
CA LYS A 21 12.25 -4.55 -14.01
C LYS A 21 12.70 -4.12 -12.62
N SER A 22 13.83 -4.66 -12.15
CA SER A 22 14.42 -4.30 -10.86
C SER A 22 15.60 -3.36 -11.06
N VAL A 23 15.68 -2.34 -10.23
CA VAL A 23 16.78 -1.36 -10.21
C VAL A 23 17.31 -1.26 -8.79
N VAL A 24 18.63 -1.33 -8.64
CA VAL A 24 19.30 -1.04 -7.37
C VAL A 24 19.77 0.41 -7.38
N ALA A 25 19.34 1.20 -6.40
CA ALA A 25 19.60 2.62 -6.35
C ALA A 25 19.86 3.09 -4.91
N ASP A 26 20.92 3.88 -4.70
CA ASP A 26 21.13 4.57 -3.41
C ASP A 26 20.32 5.87 -3.40
N LEU A 27 19.18 5.86 -2.72
CA LEU A 27 18.28 7.01 -2.64
C LEU A 27 18.87 8.24 -1.92
N ARG A 28 20.06 8.11 -1.32
CA ARG A 28 20.77 9.23 -0.71
C ARG A 28 21.63 9.99 -1.71
N SER A 29 21.96 9.37 -2.86
CA SER A 29 22.74 10.01 -3.92
C SER A 29 21.90 11.06 -4.66
N PRO A 30 22.34 12.32 -4.76
CA PRO A 30 21.65 13.35 -5.53
C PRO A 30 21.49 13.00 -7.02
N GLU A 31 22.47 12.32 -7.60
CA GLU A 31 22.42 11.88 -9.01
C GLU A 31 21.28 10.86 -9.21
N ILE A 32 21.16 9.90 -8.28
CA ILE A 32 20.09 8.89 -8.32
C ILE A 32 18.72 9.54 -8.07
N GLN A 33 18.63 10.51 -7.16
CA GLN A 33 17.41 11.28 -6.94
C GLN A 33 16.97 12.02 -8.21
N SER A 34 17.91 12.65 -8.92
CA SER A 34 17.63 13.33 -10.18
C SER A 34 17.16 12.35 -11.26
N LEU A 35 17.87 11.23 -11.43
CA LEU A 35 17.50 10.18 -12.40
C LEU A 35 16.12 9.60 -12.13
N LEU A 36 15.80 9.32 -10.86
CA LEU A 36 14.48 8.80 -10.48
C LEU A 36 13.37 9.84 -10.67
N SER A 37 13.64 11.12 -10.37
CA SER A 37 12.69 12.20 -10.62
C SER A 37 12.38 12.35 -12.12
N GLU A 38 13.38 12.24 -12.96
CA GLU A 38 13.21 12.22 -14.42
C GLU A 38 12.43 11.00 -14.89
N LEU A 39 12.71 9.81 -14.36
CA LEU A 39 11.97 8.60 -14.67
C LEU A 39 10.49 8.71 -14.28
N ILE A 40 10.20 9.28 -13.11
CA ILE A 40 8.84 9.53 -12.63
C ILE A 40 8.13 10.53 -13.56
N ALA A 41 8.79 11.63 -13.90
CA ALA A 41 8.24 12.65 -14.80
C ALA A 41 7.92 12.08 -16.19
N ASN A 42 8.82 11.25 -16.73
CA ASN A 42 8.60 10.58 -18.01
C ASN A 42 7.48 9.55 -17.97
N SER A 43 7.35 8.83 -16.87
CA SER A 43 6.25 7.87 -16.65
C SER A 43 4.90 8.56 -16.45
N GLY A 44 4.88 9.68 -15.73
CA GLY A 44 3.66 10.34 -15.27
C GLY A 44 2.89 9.59 -14.19
N ASN A 45 3.36 8.41 -13.77
CA ASN A 45 2.76 7.58 -12.72
C ASN A 45 3.83 7.14 -11.73
N PHE A 46 3.52 7.26 -10.44
CA PHE A 46 4.45 6.89 -9.38
C PHE A 46 3.70 6.26 -8.20
N LEU A 47 4.20 5.12 -7.72
CA LEU A 47 3.71 4.47 -6.52
C LEU A 47 4.87 4.26 -5.56
N THR A 48 4.67 4.59 -4.29
CA THR A 48 5.70 4.45 -3.26
C THR A 48 5.10 4.11 -1.90
N ASN A 49 5.85 3.32 -1.12
CA ASN A 49 5.68 3.13 0.31
C ASN A 49 6.82 3.76 1.13
N PHE A 50 7.75 4.47 0.47
CA PHE A 50 8.68 5.34 1.15
C PHE A 50 7.98 6.61 1.61
N PRO A 51 8.47 7.27 2.68
CA PRO A 51 7.91 8.55 3.10
C PRO A 51 7.90 9.56 1.95
N ALA A 52 6.72 10.03 1.59
CA ALA A 52 6.51 11.00 0.51
C ALA A 52 6.91 12.41 0.98
N LYS A 53 8.20 12.62 1.22
CA LYS A 53 8.78 13.88 1.71
C LYS A 53 10.09 14.23 1.00
N GLY A 54 10.50 15.50 1.13
CA GLY A 54 11.69 16.02 0.45
C GLY A 54 11.53 15.88 -1.07
N TRP A 55 12.52 15.33 -1.76
CA TRP A 55 12.52 15.16 -3.22
C TRP A 55 11.44 14.21 -3.73
N LEU A 56 10.93 13.28 -2.86
CA LEU A 56 9.83 12.36 -3.17
C LEU A 56 8.45 12.91 -2.80
N SER A 57 8.33 14.15 -2.33
CA SER A 57 7.02 14.72 -2.05
C SER A 57 6.23 14.98 -3.34
N TYR A 58 4.91 14.90 -3.23
CA TYR A 58 4.04 15.18 -4.38
C TYR A 58 4.27 16.59 -4.94
N GLU A 59 4.47 17.57 -4.06
CA GLU A 59 4.74 18.96 -4.44
C GLU A 59 5.98 19.06 -5.31
N LYS A 60 7.08 18.39 -4.91
CA LYS A 60 8.34 18.43 -5.69
C LYS A 60 8.24 17.68 -7.02
N ILE A 61 7.56 16.56 -7.04
CA ILE A 61 7.35 15.79 -8.27
C ILE A 61 6.42 16.54 -9.23
N SER A 62 5.35 17.17 -8.71
CA SER A 62 4.40 17.93 -9.52
C SER A 62 4.97 19.24 -10.09
N GLU A 63 6.02 19.82 -9.50
CA GLU A 63 6.78 20.93 -10.11
C GLU A 63 7.38 20.52 -11.48
N GLN A 64 7.83 19.28 -11.62
CA GLN A 64 8.41 18.74 -12.86
C GLN A 64 7.36 18.14 -13.80
N LYS A 65 6.31 17.54 -13.23
CA LYS A 65 5.23 16.87 -13.95
C LYS A 65 3.88 17.25 -13.35
N PRO A 66 3.28 18.38 -13.75
CA PRO A 66 2.05 18.91 -13.13
C PRO A 66 0.85 17.97 -13.17
N ASP A 67 0.81 17.06 -14.12
CA ASP A 67 -0.25 16.06 -14.28
C ASP A 67 0.16 14.67 -13.74
N VAL A 68 1.19 14.58 -12.87
CA VAL A 68 1.62 13.31 -12.28
C VAL A 68 0.52 12.69 -11.43
N VAL A 69 0.33 11.39 -11.56
CA VAL A 69 -0.48 10.58 -10.65
C VAL A 69 0.46 9.88 -9.68
N MET A 70 0.35 10.22 -8.41
CA MET A 70 1.15 9.62 -7.34
C MET A 70 0.26 8.87 -6.37
N VAL A 71 0.62 7.61 -6.06
CA VAL A 71 0.02 6.83 -4.98
C VAL A 71 1.05 6.68 -3.87
N ALA A 72 0.75 7.21 -2.70
CA ALA A 72 1.57 7.11 -1.50
C ALA A 72 0.91 6.17 -0.49
N ILE A 73 1.61 5.09 -0.14
CA ILE A 73 1.14 4.09 0.83
C ILE A 73 1.84 4.31 2.16
N THR A 74 1.05 4.37 3.24
CA THR A 74 1.55 4.44 4.63
C THR A 74 1.07 3.23 5.43
N GLY A 75 1.69 2.96 6.58
CA GLY A 75 1.24 1.90 7.48
C GLY A 75 -0.08 2.28 8.16
N SER A 76 -0.10 3.42 8.85
CA SER A 76 -1.27 3.95 9.56
C SER A 76 -1.72 5.27 8.97
N HIS A 77 -2.97 5.64 9.26
CA HIS A 77 -3.59 6.88 8.80
C HIS A 77 -2.80 8.15 9.23
N ASP A 78 -2.23 8.13 10.42
CA ASP A 78 -1.40 9.23 10.95
C ASP A 78 0.04 9.25 10.39
N GLY A 79 0.35 8.35 9.44
CA GLY A 79 1.67 8.23 8.82
C GLY A 79 2.69 7.41 9.63
N THR A 80 2.29 6.84 10.76
CA THR A 80 3.17 5.94 11.53
C THR A 80 3.40 4.62 10.81
N THR A 81 4.53 3.98 11.11
CA THR A 81 4.90 2.71 10.51
C THR A 81 4.03 1.58 11.06
N ALA A 82 3.44 0.82 10.18
CA ALA A 82 2.76 -0.43 10.49
C ALA A 82 2.92 -1.42 9.31
N VAL A 83 2.76 -2.69 9.60
CA VAL A 83 2.78 -3.78 8.63
C VAL A 83 1.51 -4.61 8.76
N ASP A 84 1.22 -5.47 7.78
CA ASP A 84 0.02 -6.30 7.71
C ASP A 84 -0.36 -6.93 9.05
N TYR A 85 0.54 -7.69 9.65
CA TYR A 85 0.26 -8.40 10.90
C TYR A 85 0.06 -7.49 12.11
N THR A 86 0.68 -6.32 12.12
CA THR A 86 0.44 -5.30 13.16
C THR A 86 -0.97 -4.73 13.04
N ILE A 87 -1.37 -4.39 11.82
CA ILE A 87 -2.72 -3.89 11.52
C ILE A 87 -3.77 -4.97 11.79
N ASN A 88 -3.49 -6.23 11.43
CA ASN A 88 -4.39 -7.34 11.70
C ASN A 88 -4.74 -7.47 13.19
N CYS A 89 -3.71 -7.34 14.04
CA CYS A 89 -3.92 -7.31 15.50
C CYS A 89 -4.71 -6.08 15.96
N ALA A 90 -4.42 -4.91 15.39
CA ALA A 90 -5.06 -3.66 15.77
C ALA A 90 -6.56 -3.63 15.44
N VAL A 91 -6.99 -4.33 14.38
CA VAL A 91 -8.42 -4.44 14.00
C VAL A 91 -9.12 -5.67 14.61
N GLY A 92 -8.46 -6.39 15.51
CA GLY A 92 -9.08 -7.47 16.30
C GLY A 92 -9.29 -8.80 15.57
N ILE A 93 -8.95 -8.93 14.30
CA ILE A 93 -9.19 -10.14 13.50
C ILE A 93 -8.61 -11.42 14.13
N PRO A 94 -7.40 -11.43 14.76
CA PRO A 94 -6.89 -12.64 15.40
C PRO A 94 -7.75 -13.18 16.53
N LEU A 95 -8.57 -12.35 17.18
CA LEU A 95 -9.46 -12.77 18.27
C LEU A 95 -10.70 -13.51 17.78
N ILE A 96 -11.10 -13.26 16.55
CA ILE A 96 -12.29 -13.87 15.91
C ILE A 96 -11.92 -14.91 14.85
N THR A 97 -10.61 -15.18 14.71
CA THR A 97 -10.09 -16.20 13.79
C THR A 97 -9.79 -17.48 14.55
N GLY A 98 -10.17 -18.64 14.01
CA GLY A 98 -9.90 -19.94 14.61
C GLY A 98 -11.16 -20.69 15.02
N HIS A 99 -10.99 -21.70 15.87
CA HIS A 99 -12.10 -22.53 16.34
C HIS A 99 -12.80 -21.86 17.53
N PRO A 100 -14.14 -21.90 17.64
CA PRO A 100 -14.86 -21.25 18.74
C PRO A 100 -14.45 -21.70 20.15
N ASP A 101 -14.00 -22.97 20.28
CA ASP A 101 -13.59 -23.54 21.56
C ASP A 101 -12.11 -23.29 21.90
N ASP A 102 -11.36 -22.60 21.03
CA ASP A 102 -9.95 -22.24 21.23
C ASP A 102 -9.81 -20.73 21.32
N PRO A 103 -9.68 -20.14 22.53
CA PRO A 103 -9.62 -18.69 22.72
C PRO A 103 -8.29 -18.06 22.33
N ARG A 104 -7.33 -18.84 21.83
CA ARG A 104 -6.01 -18.31 21.45
C ARG A 104 -6.13 -17.49 20.18
N PRO A 105 -5.62 -16.24 20.18
CA PRO A 105 -5.59 -15.43 18.97
C PRO A 105 -4.83 -16.14 17.86
N LEU A 106 -5.40 -16.18 16.66
CA LEU A 106 -4.79 -16.81 15.50
C LEU A 106 -4.67 -15.82 14.36
N ASN A 107 -3.43 -15.62 13.89
CA ASN A 107 -3.19 -14.77 12.75
C ASN A 107 -3.48 -15.50 11.43
N HIS A 108 -3.90 -14.78 10.41
CA HIS A 108 -4.08 -15.36 9.07
C HIS A 108 -2.74 -15.74 8.43
N SER A 109 -2.77 -16.68 7.50
CA SER A 109 -1.55 -17.25 6.90
C SER A 109 -0.96 -16.41 5.76
N LEU A 110 -1.75 -15.50 5.18
CA LEU A 110 -1.30 -14.61 4.10
C LEU A 110 -1.44 -13.15 4.52
N PRO A 111 -0.62 -12.23 3.98
CA PRO A 111 -0.71 -10.80 4.28
C PRO A 111 -1.92 -10.22 3.54
N ALA A 112 -3.12 -10.42 4.10
CA ALA A 112 -4.37 -10.06 3.45
C ALA A 112 -4.50 -8.55 3.22
N TRP A 113 -4.07 -7.77 4.21
CA TRP A 113 -4.16 -6.32 4.15
C TRP A 113 -3.19 -5.73 3.12
N ASP A 114 -1.97 -6.27 3.01
CA ASP A 114 -1.01 -5.90 1.97
C ASP A 114 -1.57 -6.19 0.57
N LEU A 115 -2.19 -7.36 0.38
CA LEU A 115 -2.75 -7.76 -0.90
C LEU A 115 -3.96 -6.90 -1.29
N ILE A 116 -4.87 -6.61 -0.36
CA ILE A 116 -6.02 -5.74 -0.59
C ILE A 116 -5.55 -4.30 -0.82
N CYS A 117 -4.57 -3.82 -0.03
CA CYS A 117 -3.97 -2.51 -0.20
C CYS A 117 -3.34 -2.36 -1.59
N GLY A 118 -2.61 -3.37 -2.06
CA GLY A 118 -2.03 -3.37 -3.40
C GLY A 118 -3.07 -3.24 -4.51
N GLN A 119 -4.20 -3.96 -4.40
CA GLN A 119 -5.30 -3.84 -5.35
C GLN A 119 -6.02 -2.48 -5.25
N THR A 120 -6.21 -1.97 -4.03
CA THR A 120 -6.80 -0.65 -3.79
C THR A 120 -5.91 0.46 -4.36
N ALA A 121 -4.58 0.34 -4.21
CA ALA A 121 -3.61 1.25 -4.80
C ALA A 121 -3.68 1.25 -6.34
N ALA A 122 -3.79 0.08 -6.95
CA ALA A 122 -3.96 -0.03 -8.40
C ALA A 122 -5.28 0.60 -8.88
N LEU A 123 -6.38 0.37 -8.17
CA LEU A 123 -7.68 1.01 -8.45
C LEU A 123 -7.60 2.53 -8.29
N GLY A 124 -6.97 3.02 -7.22
CA GLY A 124 -6.75 4.44 -6.98
C GLY A 124 -5.92 5.10 -8.07
N MET A 125 -4.86 4.43 -8.52
CA MET A 125 -4.05 4.89 -9.66
C MET A 125 -4.86 4.97 -10.95
N LEU A 126 -5.65 3.95 -11.27
CA LEU A 126 -6.53 3.95 -12.46
C LEU A 126 -7.59 5.04 -12.40
N ALA A 127 -8.20 5.27 -11.24
CA ALA A 127 -9.18 6.33 -11.05
C ALA A 127 -8.55 7.72 -11.25
N ALA A 128 -7.37 7.95 -10.69
CA ALA A 128 -6.63 9.19 -10.84
C ALA A 128 -6.12 9.39 -12.28
N ASP A 129 -5.71 8.33 -12.95
CA ASP A 129 -5.32 8.38 -14.37
C ASP A 129 -6.53 8.71 -15.28
N ARG A 130 -7.68 8.12 -14.99
CA ARG A 130 -8.93 8.49 -15.68
C ARG A 130 -9.28 9.98 -15.48
N TYR A 131 -9.16 10.47 -14.25
CA TYR A 131 -9.36 11.89 -13.96
C TYR A 131 -8.36 12.77 -14.73
N ARG A 132 -7.07 12.41 -14.74
CA ARG A 132 -6.04 13.07 -15.53
C ARG A 132 -6.39 13.12 -17.01
N THR A 133 -6.84 12.01 -17.57
CA THR A 133 -7.24 11.92 -18.99
C THR A 133 -8.38 12.88 -19.31
N GLN A 134 -9.31 13.11 -18.39
CA GLN A 134 -10.47 13.98 -18.59
C GLN A 134 -10.19 15.45 -18.34
N THR A 135 -9.26 15.76 -17.41
CA THR A 135 -9.06 17.12 -16.89
C THR A 135 -7.68 17.72 -17.18
N GLY A 136 -6.72 16.87 -17.57
CA GLY A 136 -5.30 17.24 -17.69
C GLY A 136 -4.59 17.44 -16.34
N LYS A 137 -5.23 17.09 -15.20
CA LYS A 137 -4.67 17.32 -13.85
C LYS A 137 -4.25 16.03 -13.20
N GLY A 138 -3.06 16.04 -12.60
CA GLY A 138 -2.57 14.97 -11.73
C GLY A 138 -3.25 14.96 -10.37
N GLN A 139 -2.98 13.90 -9.60
CA GLN A 139 -3.50 13.73 -8.24
C GLN A 139 -2.52 12.98 -7.35
N LEU A 140 -2.52 13.34 -6.07
CA LEU A 140 -1.98 12.49 -5.00
C LEU A 140 -3.12 11.61 -4.45
N VAL A 141 -2.90 10.31 -4.47
CA VAL A 141 -3.73 9.31 -3.81
C VAL A 141 -3.00 8.83 -2.56
N SER A 142 -3.48 9.22 -1.40
CA SER A 142 -2.95 8.74 -0.10
C SER A 142 -3.74 7.51 0.34
N LEU A 143 -3.03 6.45 0.68
CA LEU A 143 -3.61 5.18 1.09
C LEU A 143 -2.89 4.66 2.33
N ALA A 144 -3.61 4.46 3.44
CA ALA A 144 -3.08 3.82 4.62
C ALA A 144 -3.54 2.36 4.71
N LEU A 145 -2.62 1.47 5.10
CA LEU A 145 -2.92 0.06 5.29
C LEU A 145 -4.00 -0.13 6.39
N SER A 146 -3.94 0.70 7.46
CA SER A 146 -4.95 0.73 8.50
C SER A 146 -6.34 1.05 7.98
N ASP A 147 -6.48 2.00 7.06
CA ASP A 147 -7.77 2.40 6.51
C ASP A 147 -8.39 1.29 5.66
N VAL A 148 -7.55 0.55 4.93
CA VAL A 148 -7.99 -0.63 4.17
C VAL A 148 -8.56 -1.71 5.10
N ALA A 149 -7.87 -2.00 6.20
CA ALA A 149 -8.32 -3.00 7.17
C ALA A 149 -9.58 -2.54 7.91
N LEU A 150 -9.64 -1.28 8.36
CA LEU A 150 -10.83 -0.72 9.01
C LEU A 150 -12.05 -0.70 8.08
N ALA A 151 -11.86 -0.38 6.80
CA ALA A 151 -12.94 -0.45 5.82
C ALA A 151 -13.48 -1.88 5.69
N ALA A 152 -12.61 -2.89 5.65
CA ALA A 152 -13.03 -4.28 5.56
C ALA A 152 -13.82 -4.74 6.81
N VAL A 153 -13.40 -4.32 8.01
CA VAL A 153 -14.10 -4.56 9.27
C VAL A 153 -15.45 -3.83 9.27
N ALA A 154 -15.49 -2.57 8.80
CA ALA A 154 -16.73 -1.81 8.68
C ALA A 154 -17.73 -2.47 7.72
N TRP A 155 -17.28 -3.00 6.58
CA TRP A 155 -18.14 -3.71 5.63
C TRP A 155 -18.75 -5.00 6.19
N ARG A 156 -18.09 -5.63 7.15
CA ARG A 156 -18.67 -6.78 7.89
C ARG A 156 -19.79 -6.37 8.84
N GLY A 157 -19.90 -5.08 9.19
CA GLY A 157 -20.85 -4.56 10.15
C GLY A 157 -20.35 -4.51 11.60
N ASP A 158 -19.14 -4.99 11.88
CA ASP A 158 -18.58 -5.09 13.24
C ASP A 158 -18.56 -3.72 13.96
N LEU A 159 -18.20 -2.63 13.24
CA LEU A 159 -18.21 -1.29 13.82
C LEU A 159 -19.62 -0.80 14.14
N THR A 160 -20.59 -1.09 13.28
CA THR A 160 -22.00 -0.71 13.50
C THR A 160 -22.61 -1.51 14.64
N GLU A 161 -22.24 -2.80 14.78
CA GLU A 161 -22.67 -3.63 15.88
C GLU A 161 -22.23 -3.06 17.23
N VAL A 162 -20.98 -2.63 17.35
CA VAL A 162 -20.46 -1.98 18.56
C VAL A 162 -21.19 -0.66 18.85
N GLU A 163 -21.46 0.17 17.84
CA GLU A 163 -22.22 1.42 18.00
C GLU A 163 -23.67 1.17 18.49
N LEU A 164 -24.29 0.08 18.05
CA LEU A 164 -25.65 -0.29 18.44
C LEU A 164 -25.71 -0.99 19.81
N GLY A 165 -24.58 -1.13 20.51
CA GLY A 165 -24.50 -1.76 21.82
C GLY A 165 -24.41 -3.29 21.77
N GLY A 166 -23.89 -3.83 20.69
CA GLY A 166 -23.46 -5.22 20.59
C GLY A 166 -22.33 -5.53 21.58
N GLU A 167 -22.31 -6.76 22.12
CA GLU A 167 -21.25 -7.26 23.00
C GLU A 167 -20.07 -7.84 22.20
#